data_e27a92a72dcd42229d2ff85805226b86
#
_entry.id   e27a92a72dcd42229d2ff85805226b86
#
_cell.length_a   1.000
_cell.length_b   1.000
_cell.length_c   1.000
_cell.angle_alpha   90.00
_cell.angle_beta   90.00
_cell.angle_gamma   90.00
#
_symmetry.space_group_name_H-M   'P 1'
#
loop_
_entity.id
_entity.type
_entity.pdbx_description
1 polymer ?
#
loop_
_entity_poly.entity_id
_entity_poly.type
_entity_poly.pdbx_seq_one_letter_code
_entity_poly.pdbx_strand_id
1 'polypeptide(L)'
;MTQDELLLAAAGLPNLYRSRAESVIGMASSEAANPFESVLRWIVSDIPGLQVRPQVEIHDDEGKVGTVDLADEELRLVLEADSFEWHGQLDGLEKDCYRYDRFIAQGWLVLRFTWEMVMYRPEWVRAVVIRTMEQCDLRVRRPGPGRRPGEP
;
A
#
# COMPACT_ATOMS: atom_id res chain seq x y z
N MET A 1 -7.53 -4.42 16.81
CA MET A 1 -7.16 -5.82 16.52
C MET A 1 -6.02 -6.20 17.43
N THR A 2 -6.15 -7.28 18.17
CA THR A 2 -5.18 -7.73 19.17
C THR A 2 -4.12 -8.64 18.53
N GLN A 3 -2.96 -8.75 19.15
CA GLN A 3 -1.90 -9.68 18.71
C GLN A 3 -2.40 -11.13 18.63
N ASP A 4 -3.29 -11.54 19.55
CA ASP A 4 -3.88 -12.89 19.56
C ASP A 4 -4.80 -13.13 18.36
N GLU A 5 -5.59 -12.14 17.96
CA GLU A 5 -6.42 -12.21 16.74
C GLU A 5 -5.56 -12.33 15.48
N LEU A 6 -4.41 -11.65 15.45
CA LEU A 6 -3.42 -11.74 14.37
C LEU A 6 -2.78 -13.12 14.29
N LEU A 7 -2.37 -13.68 15.42
CA LEU A 7 -1.77 -15.02 15.49
C LEU A 7 -2.78 -16.10 15.09
N LEU A 8 -4.05 -15.96 15.49
CA LEU A 8 -5.12 -16.88 15.11
C LEU A 8 -5.37 -16.84 13.59
N ALA A 9 -5.37 -15.64 12.99
CA ALA A 9 -5.49 -15.47 11.54
C ALA A 9 -4.27 -16.03 10.79
N ALA A 10 -3.06 -15.80 11.30
CA ALA A 10 -1.83 -16.34 10.73
C ALA A 10 -1.81 -17.88 10.73
N ALA A 11 -2.45 -18.53 11.71
CA ALA A 11 -2.58 -19.98 11.75
C ALA A 11 -3.36 -20.55 10.56
N GLY A 12 -4.22 -19.76 9.92
CA GLY A 12 -4.93 -20.12 8.68
C GLY A 12 -4.13 -19.98 7.40
N LEU A 13 -2.93 -19.38 7.44
CA LEU A 13 -2.09 -19.18 6.27
C LEU A 13 -1.45 -20.50 5.77
N PRO A 14 -1.13 -20.63 4.46
CA PRO A 14 -0.27 -21.68 3.97
C PRO A 14 1.06 -21.74 4.74
N ASN A 15 1.61 -22.95 4.95
CA ASN A 15 2.79 -23.16 5.79
C ASN A 15 3.99 -22.26 5.42
N LEU A 16 4.12 -21.90 4.14
CA LEU A 16 5.19 -21.02 3.65
C LEU A 16 5.13 -19.62 4.26
N TYR A 17 3.94 -19.12 4.55
CA TYR A 17 3.72 -17.77 5.06
C TYR A 17 3.46 -17.74 6.57
N ARG A 18 2.95 -18.85 7.13
CA ARG A 18 2.55 -18.95 8.53
C ARG A 18 3.68 -18.64 9.50
N SER A 19 4.79 -19.37 9.42
CA SER A 19 5.91 -19.22 10.35
C SER A 19 6.53 -17.82 10.32
N ARG A 20 6.49 -17.17 9.14
CA ARG A 20 7.00 -15.82 8.97
C ARG A 20 6.00 -14.77 9.46
N ALA A 21 4.71 -14.96 9.19
CA ALA A 21 3.66 -14.09 9.71
C ALA A 21 3.64 -14.14 11.25
N GLU A 22 3.72 -15.33 11.83
CA GLU A 22 3.84 -15.52 13.29
C GLU A 22 5.09 -14.84 13.86
N SER A 23 6.22 -14.91 13.14
CA SER A 23 7.46 -14.24 13.55
C SER A 23 7.34 -12.72 13.50
N VAL A 24 6.74 -12.17 12.44
CA VAL A 24 6.52 -10.71 12.30
C VAL A 24 5.53 -10.21 13.35
N ILE A 25 4.44 -10.96 13.58
CA ILE A 25 3.44 -10.62 14.61
C ILE A 25 4.07 -10.70 16.00
N GLY A 26 4.91 -11.70 16.26
CA GLY A 26 5.62 -11.84 17.53
C GLY A 26 6.68 -10.77 17.79
N MET A 27 7.27 -10.21 16.74
CA MET A 27 8.22 -9.09 16.83
C MET A 27 7.54 -7.72 16.88
N ALA A 28 6.26 -7.63 16.50
CA ALA A 28 5.48 -6.42 16.65
C ALA A 28 5.18 -6.22 18.14
N SER A 29 6.07 -5.51 18.83
CA SER A 29 5.78 -5.04 20.19
C SER A 29 4.57 -4.11 20.15
N SER A 30 3.82 -4.04 21.26
CA SER A 30 2.64 -3.18 21.42
C SER A 30 2.91 -1.66 21.18
N GLU A 31 4.15 -1.29 20.95
CA GLU A 31 4.61 0.07 20.64
C GLU A 31 4.99 0.26 19.16
N ALA A 32 5.07 -0.81 18.35
CA ALA A 32 5.35 -0.69 16.93
C ALA A 32 4.06 -0.52 16.12
N ALA A 33 4.10 0.39 15.16
CA ALA A 33 3.05 0.64 14.17
C ALA A 33 2.35 -0.65 13.72
N ASN A 34 1.05 -0.58 13.62
CA ASN A 34 0.07 -1.56 13.16
C ASN A 34 0.66 -2.89 12.61
N PRO A 35 0.50 -4.03 13.32
CA PRO A 35 1.00 -5.34 12.85
C PRO A 35 0.55 -5.70 11.43
N PHE A 36 -0.59 -5.19 10.99
CA PHE A 36 -1.14 -5.37 9.66
C PHE A 36 -0.23 -4.76 8.57
N GLU A 37 0.27 -3.55 8.77
CA GLU A 37 1.26 -2.90 7.88
C GLU A 37 2.55 -3.72 7.79
N SER A 38 2.98 -4.31 8.92
CA SER A 38 4.18 -5.16 8.96
C SER A 38 4.02 -6.43 8.13
N VAL A 39 2.84 -7.06 8.14
CA VAL A 39 2.55 -8.24 7.31
C VAL A 39 2.49 -7.85 5.84
N LEU A 40 1.82 -6.75 5.49
CA LEU A 40 1.79 -6.25 4.11
C LEU A 40 3.20 -5.97 3.60
N ARG A 41 4.01 -5.24 4.38
CA ARG A 41 5.41 -4.96 4.05
C ARG A 41 6.21 -6.24 3.82
N TRP A 42 6.01 -7.24 4.67
CA TRP A 42 6.68 -8.52 4.52
C TRP A 42 6.29 -9.24 3.22
N ILE A 43 4.99 -9.29 2.86
CA ILE A 43 4.50 -9.92 1.63
C ILE A 43 5.17 -9.34 0.38
N VAL A 44 5.49 -8.05 0.39
CA VAL A 44 6.06 -7.36 -0.78
C VAL A 44 7.58 -7.18 -0.71
N SER A 45 8.22 -7.53 0.40
CA SER A 45 9.64 -7.24 0.67
C SER A 45 10.63 -7.89 -0.30
N ASP A 46 10.27 -9.00 -0.92
CA ASP A 46 11.11 -9.76 -1.85
C ASP A 46 10.67 -9.64 -3.33
N ILE A 47 9.78 -8.67 -3.64
CA ILE A 47 9.42 -8.37 -5.03
C ILE A 47 10.59 -7.63 -5.69
N PRO A 48 11.21 -8.21 -6.75
CA PRO A 48 12.33 -7.57 -7.42
C PRO A 48 11.94 -6.22 -8.03
N GLY A 49 12.73 -5.20 -7.77
CA GLY A 49 12.53 -3.85 -8.31
C GLY A 49 11.55 -2.98 -7.49
N LEU A 50 10.95 -3.51 -6.44
CA LEU A 50 10.10 -2.73 -5.52
C LEU A 50 10.92 -2.29 -4.31
N GLN A 51 10.90 -0.98 -4.00
CA GLN A 51 11.61 -0.39 -2.88
C GLN A 51 10.68 0.44 -1.99
N VAL A 52 9.82 -0.23 -1.24
CA VAL A 52 8.88 0.45 -0.36
C VAL A 52 9.53 0.96 0.92
N ARG A 53 9.17 2.18 1.31
CA ARG A 53 9.45 2.77 2.62
C ARG A 53 8.16 2.92 3.42
N PRO A 54 8.19 2.68 4.74
CA PRO A 54 7.03 2.86 5.60
C PRO A 54 6.80 4.33 5.93
N GLN A 55 5.54 4.67 6.21
CA GLN A 55 5.11 5.95 6.78
C GLN A 55 5.61 7.16 5.97
N VAL A 56 5.42 7.12 4.65
CA VAL A 56 5.85 8.19 3.74
C VAL A 56 4.83 9.32 3.73
N GLU A 57 5.30 10.54 3.93
CA GLU A 57 4.48 11.74 3.78
C GLU A 57 4.46 12.21 2.32
N ILE A 58 3.28 12.36 1.76
CA ILE A 58 3.09 12.86 0.40
C ILE A 58 2.50 14.27 0.46
N HIS A 59 3.09 15.16 -0.33
CA HIS A 59 2.72 16.57 -0.41
C HIS A 59 2.40 16.95 -1.86
N ASP A 60 1.54 17.94 -2.05
CA ASP A 60 1.27 18.62 -3.32
C ASP A 60 1.35 20.14 -3.17
N ASP A 61 0.88 20.90 -4.16
CA ASP A 61 0.93 22.35 -4.17
C ASP A 61 0.05 22.98 -3.06
N GLU A 62 -0.93 22.24 -2.56
CA GLU A 62 -1.80 22.63 -1.46
C GLU A 62 -1.24 22.26 -0.08
N GLY A 63 -0.14 21.51 -0.03
CA GLY A 63 0.53 21.04 1.19
C GLY A 63 0.43 19.55 1.41
N LYS A 64 0.42 19.09 2.67
CA LYS A 64 0.38 17.66 3.00
C LYS A 64 -0.92 17.00 2.53
N VAL A 65 -0.82 16.00 1.67
CA VAL A 65 -1.94 15.15 1.26
C VAL A 65 -2.24 14.09 2.32
N GLY A 66 -1.18 13.46 2.83
CA GLY A 66 -1.30 12.45 3.87
C GLY A 66 -0.01 11.68 4.12
N THR A 67 -0.04 10.85 5.16
CA THR A 67 0.98 9.82 5.40
C THR A 67 0.40 8.50 4.94
N VAL A 68 1.18 7.73 4.17
CA VAL A 68 0.78 6.42 3.64
C VAL A 68 1.59 5.31 4.30
N ASP A 69 1.01 4.12 4.41
CA ASP A 69 1.65 3.02 5.15
C ASP A 69 2.95 2.58 4.49
N LEU A 70 2.93 2.37 3.18
CA LEU A 70 4.09 2.02 2.38
C LEU A 70 4.07 2.78 1.05
N ALA A 71 5.22 3.28 0.60
CA ALA A 71 5.36 3.86 -0.73
C ALA A 71 6.70 3.54 -1.37
N ASP A 72 6.66 3.29 -2.68
CA ASP A 72 7.81 3.35 -3.57
C ASP A 72 7.75 4.68 -4.33
N GLU A 73 8.66 5.60 -4.00
CA GLU A 73 8.64 6.96 -4.53
C GLU A 73 9.10 7.04 -5.99
N GLU A 74 9.98 6.12 -6.42
CA GLU A 74 10.44 6.08 -7.81
C GLU A 74 9.33 5.61 -8.74
N LEU A 75 8.61 4.57 -8.34
CA LEU A 75 7.47 4.05 -9.07
C LEU A 75 6.19 4.88 -8.87
N ARG A 76 6.17 5.77 -7.88
CA ARG A 76 4.96 6.47 -7.42
C ARG A 76 3.84 5.49 -7.09
N LEU A 77 4.17 4.45 -6.35
CA LEU A 77 3.25 3.40 -5.93
C LEU A 77 3.05 3.44 -4.43
N VAL A 78 1.80 3.55 -4.02
CA VAL A 78 1.35 3.51 -2.62
C VAL A 78 0.66 2.19 -2.34
N LEU A 79 0.98 1.57 -1.20
CA LEU A 79 0.30 0.40 -0.68
C LEU A 79 -0.23 0.74 0.72
N GLU A 80 -1.53 0.62 0.91
CA GLU A 80 -2.18 0.87 2.20
C GLU A 80 -2.80 -0.40 2.77
N ALA A 81 -2.56 -0.63 4.04
CA ALA A 81 -3.17 -1.64 4.88
C ALA A 81 -4.46 -1.05 5.49
N ASP A 82 -5.56 -1.18 4.74
CA ASP A 82 -6.84 -0.57 5.08
C ASP A 82 -7.57 -1.40 6.14
N SER A 83 -7.47 -0.98 7.39
CA SER A 83 -8.31 -1.50 8.46
C SER A 83 -9.70 -0.88 8.35
N PHE A 84 -10.56 -1.47 7.51
CA PHE A 84 -11.92 -1.03 7.32
C PHE A 84 -12.73 -1.20 8.62
N GLU A 85 -12.64 -0.25 9.51
CA GLU A 85 -13.65 -0.07 10.53
C GLU A 85 -14.82 0.71 9.91
N TRP A 86 -15.95 0.04 9.77
CA TRP A 86 -17.23 0.63 9.36
C TRP A 86 -17.65 1.69 10.38
N HIS A 87 -17.00 2.81 10.39
CA HIS A 87 -17.56 4.00 10.98
C HIS A 87 -18.44 4.65 9.93
N GLY A 88 -19.74 4.34 9.98
CA GLY A 88 -20.77 4.80 9.06
C GLY A 88 -20.98 6.31 9.08
N GLN A 89 -19.92 7.07 8.81
CA GLN A 89 -19.95 8.53 8.70
C GLN A 89 -19.58 8.92 7.27
N LEU A 90 -20.53 9.54 6.59
CA LEU A 90 -20.36 10.15 5.25
C LEU A 90 -19.12 11.07 5.20
N ASP A 91 -18.80 11.74 6.29
CA ASP A 91 -17.65 12.63 6.41
C ASP A 91 -16.30 11.93 6.23
N GLY A 92 -16.20 10.64 6.59
CA GLY A 92 -15.00 9.83 6.39
C GLY A 92 -14.79 9.49 4.93
N LEU A 93 -15.86 9.12 4.23
CA LEU A 93 -15.82 8.78 2.80
C LEU A 93 -15.41 9.99 1.95
N GLU A 94 -15.95 11.17 2.21
CA GLU A 94 -15.62 12.39 1.48
C GLU A 94 -14.14 12.77 1.63
N LYS A 95 -13.62 12.69 2.86
CA LYS A 95 -12.19 12.93 3.13
C LYS A 95 -11.29 11.93 2.43
N ASP A 96 -11.68 10.66 2.43
CA ASP A 96 -10.93 9.61 1.74
C ASP A 96 -10.93 9.84 0.23
N CYS A 97 -12.08 10.11 -0.38
CA CYS A 97 -12.18 10.44 -1.80
C CYS A 97 -11.26 11.61 -2.15
N TYR A 98 -11.35 12.71 -1.40
CA TYR A 98 -10.52 13.90 -1.61
C TYR A 98 -9.01 13.57 -1.52
N ARG A 99 -8.60 12.80 -0.53
CA ARG A 99 -7.21 12.37 -0.34
C ARG A 99 -6.71 11.51 -1.51
N TYR A 100 -7.49 10.51 -1.92
CA TYR A 100 -7.09 9.60 -3.00
C TYR A 100 -7.09 10.30 -4.36
N ASP A 101 -8.04 11.18 -4.63
CA ASP A 101 -8.06 11.98 -5.86
C ASP A 101 -6.79 12.84 -5.99
N ARG A 102 -6.32 13.42 -4.87
CA ARG A 102 -5.06 14.19 -4.84
C ARG A 102 -3.85 13.30 -5.11
N PHE A 103 -3.78 12.08 -4.57
CA PHE A 103 -2.71 11.14 -4.91
C PHE A 103 -2.72 10.82 -6.40
N ILE A 104 -3.88 10.48 -6.95
CA ILE A 104 -4.02 10.15 -8.38
C ILE A 104 -3.67 11.34 -9.27
N ALA A 105 -4.10 12.56 -8.94
CA ALA A 105 -3.79 13.77 -9.69
C ALA A 105 -2.28 14.04 -9.77
N GLN A 106 -1.51 13.60 -8.75
CA GLN A 106 -0.05 13.67 -8.73
C GLN A 106 0.66 12.48 -9.41
N GLY A 107 -0.11 11.58 -9.98
CA GLY A 107 0.42 10.42 -10.69
C GLY A 107 0.78 9.23 -9.81
N TRP A 108 0.38 9.24 -8.53
CA TRP A 108 0.50 8.07 -7.67
C TRP A 108 -0.52 7.01 -8.06
N LEU A 109 -0.10 5.75 -8.06
CA LEU A 109 -1.00 4.61 -8.05
C LEU A 109 -1.18 4.16 -6.62
N VAL A 110 -2.43 3.96 -6.21
CA VAL A 110 -2.75 3.58 -4.83
C VAL A 110 -3.43 2.23 -4.81
N LEU A 111 -2.83 1.27 -4.12
CA LEU A 111 -3.41 -0.03 -3.83
C LEU A 111 -3.79 -0.08 -2.35
N ARG A 112 -5.05 -0.43 -2.08
CA ARG A 112 -5.58 -0.58 -0.73
C ARG A 112 -5.93 -2.04 -0.52
N PHE A 113 -5.43 -2.61 0.55
CA PHE A 113 -5.64 -4.01 0.89
C PHE A 113 -6.36 -4.12 2.22
N THR A 114 -7.45 -4.87 2.25
CA THR A 114 -8.13 -5.20 3.49
C THR A 114 -7.36 -6.27 4.25
N TRP A 115 -7.69 -6.41 5.53
CA TRP A 115 -7.16 -7.47 6.37
C TRP A 115 -7.30 -8.86 5.75
N GLU A 116 -8.48 -9.18 5.23
CA GLU A 116 -8.77 -10.47 4.62
C GLU A 116 -7.91 -10.73 3.38
N MET A 117 -7.63 -9.69 2.57
CA MET A 117 -6.77 -9.82 1.40
C MET A 117 -5.34 -10.17 1.82
N VAL A 118 -4.80 -9.44 2.79
CA VAL A 118 -3.42 -9.63 3.25
C VAL A 118 -3.25 -10.98 3.95
N MET A 119 -4.20 -11.37 4.80
CA MET A 119 -4.09 -12.59 5.60
C MET A 119 -4.46 -13.86 4.84
N TYR A 120 -5.46 -13.81 3.97
CA TYR A 120 -5.98 -15.01 3.31
C TYR A 120 -5.64 -15.12 1.82
N ARG A 121 -5.09 -14.04 1.20
CA ARG A 121 -4.77 -14.00 -0.23
C ARG A 121 -3.41 -13.34 -0.52
N PRO A 122 -2.33 -13.67 0.20
CA PRO A 122 -1.03 -13.00 0.05
C PRO A 122 -0.46 -13.12 -1.36
N GLU A 123 -0.68 -14.26 -2.06
CA GLU A 123 -0.23 -14.43 -3.43
C GLU A 123 -0.99 -13.50 -4.40
N TRP A 124 -2.28 -13.28 -4.15
CA TRP A 124 -3.06 -12.34 -4.94
C TRP A 124 -2.59 -10.89 -4.71
N VAL A 125 -2.34 -10.51 -3.45
CA VAL A 125 -1.77 -9.20 -3.11
C VAL A 125 -0.45 -8.99 -3.85
N ARG A 126 0.45 -9.97 -3.78
CA ARG A 126 1.73 -9.95 -4.48
C ARG A 126 1.57 -9.81 -6.00
N ALA A 127 0.68 -10.59 -6.60
CA ALA A 127 0.43 -10.56 -8.04
C ALA A 127 -0.14 -9.21 -8.49
N VAL A 128 -1.02 -8.59 -7.71
CA VAL A 128 -1.58 -7.26 -8.00
C VAL A 128 -0.47 -6.20 -7.94
N VAL A 129 0.39 -6.23 -6.92
CA VAL A 129 1.51 -5.30 -6.80
C VAL A 129 2.45 -5.41 -8.01
N ILE A 130 2.86 -6.62 -8.40
CA ILE A 130 3.73 -6.85 -9.57
C ILE A 130 3.11 -6.29 -10.85
N ARG A 131 1.83 -6.59 -11.11
CA ARG A 131 1.13 -6.05 -12.29
C ARG A 131 1.03 -4.53 -12.29
N THR A 132 0.89 -3.93 -11.10
CA THR A 132 0.82 -2.47 -10.96
C THR A 132 2.18 -1.84 -11.22
N MET A 133 3.27 -2.45 -10.77
CA MET A 133 4.64 -2.02 -11.09
C MET A 133 4.89 -1.98 -12.61
N GLU A 134 4.42 -2.98 -13.35
CA GLU A 134 4.50 -2.99 -14.83
C GLU A 134 3.79 -1.78 -15.44
N GLN A 135 2.67 -1.34 -14.87
CA GLN A 135 1.97 -0.12 -15.31
C GLN A 135 2.73 1.15 -14.94
N CYS A 136 3.40 1.19 -13.79
CA CYS A 136 4.28 2.30 -13.41
C CYS A 136 5.41 2.46 -14.40
N ASP A 137 6.12 1.39 -14.73
CA ASP A 137 7.22 1.39 -15.71
C ASP A 137 6.78 1.88 -17.10
N LEU A 138 5.62 1.46 -17.55
CA LEU A 138 5.05 1.91 -18.83
C LEU A 138 4.71 3.42 -18.83
N ARG A 139 4.31 3.97 -17.69
CA ARG A 139 4.03 5.41 -17.55
C ARG A 139 5.32 6.23 -17.58
N VAL A 140 6.35 5.79 -16.87
CA VAL A 140 7.66 6.45 -16.84
C VAL A 140 8.32 6.45 -18.21
N ARG A 141 8.16 5.39 -19.00
CA ARG A 141 8.73 5.25 -20.35
C ARG A 141 7.95 5.96 -21.45
N ARG A 142 6.70 6.39 -21.20
CA ARG A 142 5.96 7.20 -22.18
C ARG A 142 6.54 8.63 -22.17
N PRO A 143 7.16 9.11 -23.28
CA PRO A 143 7.46 10.52 -23.38
C PRO A 143 6.14 11.29 -23.27
N GLY A 144 6.14 12.30 -22.42
CA GLY A 144 5.00 13.22 -22.32
C GLY A 144 4.56 13.68 -23.72
N PRO A 145 3.29 14.12 -23.90
CA PRO A 145 2.82 14.56 -25.20
C PRO A 145 3.80 15.61 -25.74
N GLY A 146 4.49 15.22 -26.82
CA GLY A 146 5.49 16.07 -27.45
C GLY A 146 4.88 17.44 -27.71
N ARG A 147 5.59 18.51 -27.34
CA ARG A 147 5.28 19.86 -27.80
C ARG A 147 4.98 19.77 -29.29
N ARG A 148 3.80 20.18 -29.71
CA ARG A 148 3.45 20.28 -31.12
C ARG A 148 4.48 21.19 -31.79
N PRO A 149 5.12 20.79 -32.89
CA PRO A 149 5.99 21.68 -33.62
C PRO A 149 5.11 22.77 -34.23
N GLY A 150 5.25 24.02 -33.75
CA GLY A 150 4.64 25.18 -34.40
C GLY A 150 3.81 26.14 -33.58
N GLU A 151 3.98 26.21 -32.24
CA GLU A 151 3.48 27.38 -31.49
C GLU A 151 4.64 28.36 -31.26
N PRO A 152 4.43 29.66 -31.65
CA PRO A 152 5.42 30.71 -31.56
C PRO A 152 5.74 31.10 -30.12
#